data_96b4d766df9522592729005f24a53b68
#
_entry.id   96b4d766df9522592729005f24a53b68
#
_cell.length_a   1.000
_cell.length_b   1.000
_cell.length_c   1.000
_cell.angle_alpha   90.00
_cell.angle_beta   90.00
_cell.angle_gamma   90.00
#
_symmetry.space_group_name_H-M   'P 1'
#
loop_
_entity.id
_entity.type
_entity.pdbx_description
1 polymer ?
#
loop_
_entity_poly.entity_id
_entity_poly.type
_entity_poly.pdbx_seq_one_letter_code
_entity_poly.pdbx_strand_id
1 'polypeptide(L)'
;MEYQQYIDSNGNTVTIPSTEDIDTTTSIDYLMDNGYGHVKGHINSADVEALRSIVERMPQHFKVVELGSLYGASAVTVTLLAYEMGKTCEILCIDTFGMHDQLETFIQNTMDFSNITYRAELFDSSFQYDGGLIDLYFDDASHDENPTYKQLVYWSQYAKNIAVHDYIAAWSGNIAAVDRFASERALPVETFVHSSVVLMEI
;
A
#
# COMPACT_ATOMS: atom_id res chain seq x y z
N MET A 1 -13.40 11.76 13.53
CA MET A 1 -12.03 11.28 13.25
C MET A 1 -11.08 12.23 13.95
N GLU A 2 -10.26 11.73 14.87
CA GLU A 2 -9.23 12.53 15.53
C GLU A 2 -7.96 12.48 14.70
N TYR A 3 -7.23 13.60 14.63
CA TYR A 3 -5.97 13.70 13.90
C TYR A 3 -4.86 14.02 14.88
N GLN A 4 -3.71 13.40 14.68
CA GLN A 4 -2.49 13.72 15.40
C GLN A 4 -1.55 14.51 14.47
N GLN A 5 -0.79 15.42 15.06
CA GLN A 5 0.27 16.14 14.36
C GLN A 5 1.61 15.60 14.82
N TYR A 6 2.49 15.37 13.86
CA TYR A 6 3.85 14.97 14.12
C TYR A 6 4.81 15.79 13.24
N ILE A 7 6.08 15.88 13.63
CA ILE A 7 7.12 16.57 12.86
C ILE A 7 7.94 15.51 12.15
N ASP A 8 7.97 15.52 10.81
CA ASP A 8 8.79 14.62 10.02
C ASP A 8 10.29 14.92 10.14
N SER A 9 11.14 14.07 9.56
CA SER A 9 12.61 14.24 9.57
C SER A 9 13.09 15.53 8.88
N ASN A 10 12.24 16.18 8.06
CA ASN A 10 12.53 17.45 7.38
C ASN A 10 12.02 18.66 8.16
N GLY A 11 11.38 18.47 9.33
CA GLY A 11 10.84 19.51 10.16
C GLY A 11 9.45 20.02 9.75
N ASN A 12 8.74 19.31 8.86
CA ASN A 12 7.39 19.66 8.46
C ASN A 12 6.38 19.09 9.46
N THR A 13 5.30 19.83 9.70
CA THR A 13 4.15 19.31 10.46
C THR A 13 3.28 18.46 9.55
N VAL A 14 3.21 17.16 9.84
CA VAL A 14 2.33 16.20 9.15
C VAL A 14 1.11 15.95 10.03
N THR A 15 -0.08 16.01 9.45
CA THR A 15 -1.34 15.69 10.13
C THR A 15 -1.79 14.32 9.65
N ILE A 16 -1.86 13.37 10.55
CA ILE A 16 -2.19 11.97 10.26
C ILE A 16 -3.40 11.54 11.09
N PRO A 17 -4.23 10.59 10.62
CA PRO A 17 -5.35 10.05 11.39
C PRO A 17 -4.86 9.42 12.69
N SER A 18 -5.63 9.57 13.79
CA SER A 18 -5.38 8.80 15.00
C SER A 18 -6.02 7.41 14.86
N THR A 19 -5.46 6.42 15.54
CA THR A 19 -5.86 5.01 15.41
C THR A 19 -7.25 4.65 15.90
N GLU A 20 -7.92 5.52 16.62
CA GLU A 20 -9.19 5.16 17.26
C GLU A 20 -10.36 5.00 16.29
N ASP A 21 -10.19 5.43 15.02
CA ASP A 21 -11.27 5.45 14.01
C ASP A 21 -11.07 4.49 12.82
N ILE A 22 -10.06 3.62 12.87
CA ILE A 22 -9.92 2.59 11.82
C ILE A 22 -10.86 1.44 12.18
N ASP A 23 -12.12 1.54 11.77
CA ASP A 23 -13.05 0.41 11.83
C ASP A 23 -12.61 -0.64 10.81
N THR A 24 -11.94 -1.67 11.31
CA THR A 24 -11.39 -2.79 10.52
C THR A 24 -12.47 -3.66 9.86
N THR A 25 -13.74 -3.36 10.08
CA THR A 25 -14.88 -4.14 9.57
C THR A 25 -15.67 -3.41 8.50
N THR A 26 -15.40 -2.14 8.23
CA THR A 26 -16.20 -1.37 7.27
C THR A 26 -15.93 -1.80 5.83
N SER A 27 -17.02 -1.97 5.10
CA SER A 27 -16.98 -2.04 3.65
C SER A 27 -16.52 -0.69 3.12
N ILE A 28 -15.53 -0.71 2.23
CA ILE A 28 -14.98 0.50 1.62
C ILE A 28 -16.05 1.06 0.66
N ASP A 29 -16.55 2.28 0.91
CA ASP A 29 -17.62 2.89 0.12
C ASP A 29 -17.33 2.84 -1.38
N TYR A 30 -16.09 3.14 -1.77
CA TYR A 30 -15.64 3.06 -3.15
C TYR A 30 -15.83 1.66 -3.76
N LEU A 31 -15.51 0.59 -3.03
CA LEU A 31 -15.70 -0.79 -3.48
C LEU A 31 -17.20 -1.16 -3.53
N MET A 32 -18.01 -0.67 -2.58
CA MET A 32 -19.46 -0.87 -2.61
C MET A 32 -20.09 -0.22 -3.83
N ASP A 33 -19.73 1.01 -4.14
CA ASP A 33 -20.26 1.77 -5.28
C ASP A 33 -19.88 1.13 -6.63
N ASN A 34 -18.77 0.40 -6.67
CA ASN A 34 -18.30 -0.34 -7.85
C ASN A 34 -18.75 -1.80 -7.88
N GLY A 35 -19.63 -2.26 -6.97
CA GLY A 35 -20.16 -3.61 -6.95
C GLY A 35 -19.29 -4.64 -6.19
N TYR A 36 -18.23 -4.21 -5.54
CA TYR A 36 -17.28 -5.05 -4.79
C TYR A 36 -17.41 -4.88 -3.27
N GLY A 37 -18.57 -4.52 -2.76
CA GLY A 37 -18.80 -4.32 -1.32
C GLY A 37 -18.59 -5.56 -0.43
N HIS A 38 -18.41 -6.73 -1.02
CA HIS A 38 -18.01 -7.95 -0.30
C HIS A 38 -16.51 -7.98 0.02
N VAL A 39 -15.68 -7.24 -0.73
CA VAL A 39 -14.24 -7.12 -0.50
C VAL A 39 -14.01 -6.18 0.67
N LYS A 40 -13.48 -6.71 1.75
CA LYS A 40 -13.17 -5.96 2.96
C LYS A 40 -11.67 -5.76 3.10
N GLY A 41 -11.28 -4.70 3.77
CA GLY A 41 -9.87 -4.41 4.03
C GLY A 41 -9.70 -3.23 4.97
N HIS A 42 -8.47 -2.82 5.17
CA HIS A 42 -8.09 -1.80 6.14
C HIS A 42 -7.75 -0.45 5.49
N ILE A 43 -8.26 -0.21 4.28
CA ILE A 43 -8.13 1.10 3.61
C ILE A 43 -9.43 1.90 3.79
N ASN A 44 -9.31 3.20 3.99
CA ASN A 44 -10.43 4.13 4.14
C ASN A 44 -10.62 4.99 2.87
N SER A 45 -11.64 5.83 2.84
CA SER A 45 -11.92 6.68 1.66
C SER A 45 -10.80 7.67 1.35
N ALA A 46 -10.03 8.14 2.34
CA ALA A 46 -8.90 9.03 2.09
C ALA A 46 -7.70 8.25 1.51
N ASP A 47 -7.52 6.99 1.89
CA ASP A 47 -6.51 6.12 1.28
C ASP A 47 -6.88 5.81 -0.18
N VAL A 48 -8.17 5.64 -0.51
CA VAL A 48 -8.63 5.52 -1.90
C VAL A 48 -8.27 6.76 -2.72
N GLU A 49 -8.46 7.97 -2.18
CA GLU A 49 -8.09 9.20 -2.88
C GLU A 49 -6.56 9.37 -3.01
N ALA A 50 -5.78 8.93 -2.03
CA ALA A 50 -4.33 8.86 -2.14
C ALA A 50 -3.89 7.89 -3.25
N LEU A 51 -4.45 6.67 -3.28
CA LEU A 51 -4.21 5.69 -4.34
C LEU A 51 -4.65 6.21 -5.71
N ARG A 52 -5.77 6.96 -5.79
CA ARG A 52 -6.22 7.64 -7.02
C ARG A 52 -5.15 8.61 -7.54
N SER A 53 -4.64 9.47 -6.67
CA SER A 53 -3.58 10.43 -7.01
C SER A 53 -2.29 9.74 -7.47
N ILE A 54 -1.95 8.60 -6.87
CA ILE A 54 -0.81 7.78 -7.26
C ILE A 54 -1.04 7.15 -8.64
N VAL A 55 -2.21 6.51 -8.86
CA VAL A 55 -2.54 5.85 -10.13
C VAL A 55 -2.61 6.86 -11.29
N GLU A 56 -3.07 8.10 -11.05
CA GLU A 56 -3.06 9.17 -12.06
C GLU A 56 -1.67 9.43 -12.64
N ARG A 57 -0.62 9.33 -11.83
CA ARG A 57 0.79 9.56 -12.23
C ARG A 57 1.42 8.35 -12.92
N MET A 58 0.84 7.15 -12.77
CA MET A 58 1.38 5.94 -13.39
C MET A 58 1.26 5.99 -14.92
N PRO A 59 2.14 5.31 -15.66
CA PRO A 59 2.03 5.20 -17.12
C PRO A 59 0.74 4.48 -17.54
N GLN A 60 0.45 4.48 -18.85
CA GLN A 60 -0.75 3.85 -19.42
C GLN A 60 -0.84 2.35 -19.08
N HIS A 61 0.31 1.69 -19.02
CA HIS A 61 0.47 0.31 -18.57
C HIS A 61 1.50 0.30 -17.45
N PHE A 62 1.14 -0.15 -16.27
CA PHE A 62 2.03 -0.11 -15.11
C PHE A 62 2.01 -1.43 -14.33
N LYS A 63 3.12 -1.67 -13.63
CA LYS A 63 3.30 -2.84 -12.77
C LYS A 63 3.36 -2.44 -11.31
N VAL A 64 2.64 -3.16 -10.50
CA VAL A 64 2.60 -3.00 -9.05
C VAL A 64 3.07 -4.29 -8.38
N VAL A 65 3.86 -4.15 -7.34
CA VAL A 65 4.06 -5.19 -6.34
C VAL A 65 3.51 -4.67 -5.02
N GLU A 66 2.65 -5.45 -4.41
CA GLU A 66 2.10 -5.20 -3.08
C GLU A 66 2.62 -6.25 -2.11
N LEU A 67 3.15 -5.81 -0.98
CA LEU A 67 3.56 -6.67 0.12
C LEU A 67 2.62 -6.46 1.32
N GLY A 68 1.95 -7.54 1.77
CA GLY A 68 0.90 -7.47 2.78
C GLY A 68 -0.48 -7.20 2.18
N SER A 69 -1.00 -8.17 1.41
CA SER A 69 -2.23 -7.95 0.63
C SER A 69 -3.52 -8.31 1.37
N LEU A 70 -3.40 -8.93 2.54
CA LEU A 70 -4.53 -9.35 3.38
C LEU A 70 -5.64 -10.04 2.56
N TYR A 71 -6.76 -9.37 2.32
CA TYR A 71 -7.91 -9.87 1.55
C TYR A 71 -8.01 -9.26 0.14
N GLY A 72 -7.02 -8.47 -0.29
CA GLY A 72 -6.91 -7.92 -1.64
C GLY A 72 -7.64 -6.60 -1.89
N ALA A 73 -8.09 -5.88 -0.85
CA ALA A 73 -8.88 -4.67 -1.03
C ALA A 73 -8.12 -3.55 -1.75
N SER A 74 -6.87 -3.32 -1.40
CA SER A 74 -5.97 -2.34 -2.04
C SER A 74 -5.69 -2.70 -3.50
N ALA A 75 -5.39 -3.96 -3.80
CA ALA A 75 -5.17 -4.45 -5.17
C ALA A 75 -6.41 -4.28 -6.06
N VAL A 76 -7.60 -4.64 -5.54
CA VAL A 76 -8.87 -4.41 -6.25
C VAL A 76 -9.12 -2.92 -6.46
N THR A 77 -8.89 -2.09 -5.45
CA THR A 77 -9.03 -0.63 -5.54
C THR A 77 -8.12 -0.04 -6.63
N VAL A 78 -6.84 -0.38 -6.63
CA VAL A 78 -5.87 0.09 -7.64
C VAL A 78 -6.30 -0.36 -9.04
N THR A 79 -6.80 -1.60 -9.20
CA THR A 79 -7.29 -2.09 -10.48
C THR A 79 -8.50 -1.31 -10.98
N LEU A 80 -9.49 -1.04 -10.14
CA LEU A 80 -10.67 -0.27 -10.51
C LEU A 80 -10.33 1.17 -10.85
N LEU A 81 -9.47 1.82 -10.06
CA LEU A 81 -8.96 3.18 -10.35
C LEU A 81 -8.23 3.24 -11.69
N ALA A 82 -7.41 2.23 -12.00
CA ALA A 82 -6.76 2.15 -13.30
C ALA A 82 -7.80 2.06 -14.43
N TYR A 83 -8.82 1.22 -14.30
CA TYR A 83 -9.88 1.08 -15.30
C TYR A 83 -10.69 2.36 -15.48
N GLU A 84 -11.05 3.07 -14.41
CA GLU A 84 -11.72 4.38 -14.48
C GLU A 84 -10.93 5.40 -15.30
N MET A 85 -9.59 5.36 -15.20
CA MET A 85 -8.67 6.24 -15.92
C MET A 85 -8.29 5.73 -17.32
N GLY A 86 -8.89 4.63 -17.78
CA GLY A 86 -8.55 4.00 -19.05
C GLY A 86 -7.15 3.39 -19.10
N LYS A 87 -6.53 3.14 -17.94
CA LYS A 87 -5.21 2.51 -17.80
C LYS A 87 -5.33 1.01 -17.57
N THR A 88 -4.20 0.31 -17.68
CA THR A 88 -4.10 -1.11 -17.30
C THR A 88 -2.95 -1.31 -16.32
N CYS A 89 -3.12 -2.24 -15.39
CA CYS A 89 -2.08 -2.60 -14.44
C CYS A 89 -1.90 -4.12 -14.35
N GLU A 90 -0.71 -4.54 -13.97
CA GLU A 90 -0.39 -5.90 -13.51
C GLU A 90 -0.01 -5.80 -12.04
N ILE A 91 -0.67 -6.54 -11.17
CA ILE A 91 -0.43 -6.50 -9.72
C ILE A 91 0.03 -7.88 -9.26
N LEU A 92 1.20 -7.92 -8.60
CA LEU A 92 1.67 -9.07 -7.87
C LEU A 92 1.49 -8.81 -6.37
N CYS A 93 0.58 -9.55 -5.75
CA CYS A 93 0.35 -9.54 -4.31
C CYS A 93 1.24 -10.57 -3.62
N ILE A 94 1.97 -10.16 -2.59
CA ILE A 94 2.83 -11.04 -1.78
C ILE A 94 2.38 -10.96 -0.34
N ASP A 95 2.00 -12.10 0.22
CA ASP A 95 1.58 -12.21 1.62
C ASP A 95 1.90 -13.62 2.12
N THR A 96 2.04 -13.80 3.41
CA THR A 96 2.15 -15.14 4.00
C THR A 96 0.84 -15.91 3.94
N PHE A 97 -0.28 -15.19 3.87
CA PHE A 97 -1.65 -15.71 3.99
C PHE A 97 -1.80 -16.64 5.21
N GLY A 98 -1.17 -16.21 6.32
CA GLY A 98 -1.03 -17.04 7.53
C GLY A 98 -2.26 -17.06 8.44
N MET A 99 -3.26 -16.20 8.20
CA MET A 99 -4.51 -16.21 8.97
C MET A 99 -5.49 -17.25 8.41
N HIS A 100 -6.39 -17.73 9.29
CA HIS A 100 -7.43 -18.68 8.88
C HIS A 100 -8.28 -18.10 7.73
N ASP A 101 -8.47 -18.88 6.67
CA ASP A 101 -9.26 -18.56 5.46
C ASP A 101 -8.79 -17.31 4.69
N GLN A 102 -7.63 -16.74 5.02
CA GLN A 102 -7.12 -15.51 4.38
C GLN A 102 -6.89 -15.71 2.87
N LEU A 103 -6.16 -16.76 2.48
CA LEU A 103 -5.87 -17.04 1.07
C LEU A 103 -7.14 -17.34 0.28
N GLU A 104 -8.06 -18.13 0.84
CA GLU A 104 -9.34 -18.42 0.19
C GLU A 104 -10.16 -17.15 -0.02
N THR A 105 -10.24 -16.29 0.99
CA THR A 105 -10.92 -14.99 0.92
C THR A 105 -10.26 -14.09 -0.12
N PHE A 106 -8.92 -13.99 -0.13
CA PHE A 106 -8.18 -13.23 -1.15
C PHE A 106 -8.51 -13.72 -2.57
N ILE A 107 -8.48 -15.04 -2.81
CA ILE A 107 -8.81 -15.62 -4.12
C ILE A 107 -10.24 -15.28 -4.52
N GLN A 108 -11.22 -15.42 -3.62
CA GLN A 108 -12.62 -15.08 -3.88
C GLN A 108 -12.81 -13.60 -4.23
N ASN A 109 -12.10 -12.71 -3.53
CA ASN A 109 -12.20 -11.27 -3.73
C ASN A 109 -11.54 -10.80 -5.04
N THR A 110 -10.54 -11.52 -5.52
CA THR A 110 -9.73 -11.11 -6.69
C THR A 110 -10.01 -11.93 -7.95
N MET A 111 -10.87 -12.95 -7.90
CA MET A 111 -11.11 -13.88 -9.00
C MET A 111 -11.61 -13.23 -10.30
N ASP A 112 -12.26 -12.09 -10.22
CA ASP A 112 -12.77 -11.34 -11.39
C ASP A 112 -11.66 -10.51 -12.07
N PHE A 113 -10.47 -10.44 -11.49
CA PHE A 113 -9.37 -9.59 -11.91
C PHE A 113 -8.17 -10.43 -12.38
N SER A 114 -8.13 -10.78 -13.66
CA SER A 114 -7.03 -11.59 -14.23
C SER A 114 -5.65 -10.90 -14.21
N ASN A 115 -5.60 -9.61 -13.93
CA ASN A 115 -4.39 -8.81 -13.78
C ASN A 115 -3.81 -8.84 -12.36
N ILE A 116 -4.52 -9.45 -11.39
CA ILE A 116 -4.04 -9.66 -10.02
C ILE A 116 -3.53 -11.09 -9.91
N THR A 117 -2.28 -11.23 -9.51
CA THR A 117 -1.62 -12.51 -9.22
C THR A 117 -1.07 -12.50 -7.81
N TYR A 118 -0.75 -13.67 -7.23
CA TYR A 118 -0.23 -13.71 -5.87
C TYR A 118 0.89 -14.74 -5.67
N ARG A 119 1.69 -14.50 -4.64
CA ARG A 119 2.68 -15.43 -4.07
C ARG A 119 2.43 -15.57 -2.58
N ALA A 120 2.17 -16.80 -2.12
CA ALA A 120 2.06 -17.11 -0.70
C ALA A 120 3.48 -17.33 -0.15
N GLU A 121 4.13 -16.26 0.28
CA GLU A 121 5.55 -16.27 0.65
C GLU A 121 5.88 -15.22 1.72
N LEU A 122 6.78 -15.60 2.63
CA LEU A 122 7.33 -14.68 3.61
C LEU A 122 8.45 -13.84 2.99
N PHE A 123 8.41 -12.53 3.18
CA PHE A 123 9.52 -11.67 2.85
C PHE A 123 10.62 -11.77 3.92
N ASP A 124 11.63 -12.57 3.64
CA ASP A 124 12.80 -12.76 4.50
C ASP A 124 14.12 -12.68 3.70
N SER A 125 15.23 -13.08 4.30
CA SER A 125 16.55 -13.05 3.64
C SER A 125 16.70 -14.01 2.46
N SER A 126 15.78 -14.96 2.28
CA SER A 126 15.77 -15.93 1.16
C SER A 126 14.88 -15.45 0.00
N PHE A 127 14.07 -14.43 0.22
CA PHE A 127 13.14 -13.90 -0.79
C PHE A 127 13.87 -13.44 -2.04
N GLN A 128 13.36 -13.81 -3.22
CA GLN A 128 13.91 -13.43 -4.51
C GLN A 128 12.80 -12.92 -5.43
N TYR A 129 13.04 -11.76 -6.03
CA TYR A 129 12.18 -11.19 -7.05
C TYR A 129 12.90 -11.18 -8.41
N ASP A 130 12.27 -11.75 -9.42
CA ASP A 130 12.79 -11.91 -10.78
C ASP A 130 11.92 -11.24 -11.86
N GLY A 131 10.89 -10.49 -11.44
CA GLY A 131 9.91 -9.87 -12.34
C GLY A 131 10.37 -8.58 -13.04
N GLY A 132 11.61 -8.11 -12.79
CA GLY A 132 12.15 -6.89 -13.41
C GLY A 132 11.66 -5.59 -12.75
N LEU A 133 11.74 -4.48 -13.50
CA LEU A 133 11.35 -3.17 -12.97
C LEU A 133 9.83 -3.07 -12.81
N ILE A 134 9.42 -2.38 -11.76
CA ILE A 134 8.03 -2.08 -11.41
C ILE A 134 7.81 -0.56 -11.30
N ASP A 135 6.60 -0.13 -11.54
CA ASP A 135 6.26 1.29 -11.49
C ASP A 135 5.88 1.73 -10.08
N LEU A 136 5.28 0.81 -9.30
CA LEU A 136 4.89 1.05 -7.91
C LEU A 136 5.18 -0.17 -7.04
N TYR A 137 5.88 0.03 -5.93
CA TYR A 137 5.87 -0.88 -4.78
C TYR A 137 4.93 -0.31 -3.71
N PHE A 138 3.99 -1.11 -3.23
CA PHE A 138 3.08 -0.76 -2.14
C PHE A 138 3.37 -1.64 -0.93
N ASP A 139 3.80 -1.02 0.17
CA ASP A 139 4.17 -1.70 1.42
C ASP A 139 3.04 -1.57 2.44
N ASP A 140 2.45 -2.69 2.83
CA ASP A 140 1.40 -2.79 3.84
C ASP A 140 1.57 -4.07 4.70
N ALA A 141 2.81 -4.50 4.92
CA ALA A 141 3.08 -5.80 5.53
C ALA A 141 3.51 -5.74 6.99
N SER A 142 4.44 -4.86 7.33
CA SER A 142 5.02 -4.77 8.68
C SER A 142 4.85 -3.37 9.24
N HIS A 143 4.65 -3.28 10.55
CA HIS A 143 4.56 -2.00 11.25
C HIS A 143 5.78 -1.72 12.15
N ASP A 144 6.79 -2.58 12.07
CA ASP A 144 8.05 -2.45 12.81
C ASP A 144 9.13 -1.79 11.96
N GLU A 145 9.92 -0.88 12.54
CA GLU A 145 10.94 -0.09 11.83
C GLU A 145 11.91 -0.95 11.00
N ASN A 146 12.53 -1.95 11.61
CA ASN A 146 13.58 -2.71 10.92
C ASN A 146 13.07 -3.60 9.78
N PRO A 147 11.98 -4.35 9.92
CA PRO A 147 11.38 -5.08 8.80
C PRO A 147 10.97 -4.15 7.66
N THR A 148 10.18 -3.12 7.94
CA THR A 148 9.74 -2.14 6.92
C THR A 148 10.93 -1.48 6.23
N TYR A 149 11.93 -1.00 6.97
CA TYR A 149 13.13 -0.43 6.35
C TYR A 149 13.84 -1.39 5.40
N LYS A 150 13.97 -2.69 5.75
CA LYS A 150 14.58 -3.70 4.87
C LYS A 150 13.74 -3.93 3.60
N GLN A 151 12.42 -3.90 3.71
CA GLN A 151 11.50 -3.97 2.58
C GLN A 151 11.72 -2.80 1.63
N LEU A 152 11.76 -1.56 2.14
CA LEU A 152 12.02 -0.36 1.36
C LEU A 152 13.38 -0.41 0.66
N VAL A 153 14.45 -0.84 1.35
CA VAL A 153 15.79 -0.99 0.76
C VAL A 153 15.80 -2.03 -0.35
N TYR A 154 15.15 -3.17 -0.14
CA TYR A 154 15.09 -4.23 -1.16
C TYR A 154 14.34 -3.76 -2.40
N TRP A 155 13.12 -3.24 -2.22
CA TRP A 155 12.25 -2.90 -3.34
C TRP A 155 12.68 -1.62 -4.09
N SER A 156 13.45 -0.72 -3.45
CA SER A 156 14.02 0.45 -4.13
C SER A 156 14.97 0.11 -5.29
N GLN A 157 15.42 -1.13 -5.39
CA GLN A 157 16.24 -1.60 -6.53
C GLN A 157 15.40 -1.90 -7.78
N TYR A 158 14.10 -2.07 -7.62
CA TYR A 158 13.18 -2.47 -8.68
C TYR A 158 12.09 -1.43 -8.95
N ALA A 159 11.68 -0.66 -7.95
CA ALA A 159 10.56 0.26 -8.02
C ALA A 159 10.97 1.67 -8.44
N LYS A 160 10.14 2.33 -9.24
CA LYS A 160 10.26 3.77 -9.53
C LYS A 160 9.58 4.62 -8.46
N ASN A 161 8.53 4.09 -7.86
CA ASN A 161 7.75 4.73 -6.80
C ASN A 161 7.54 3.72 -5.68
N ILE A 162 7.61 4.21 -4.44
CA ILE A 162 7.29 3.43 -3.24
C ILE A 162 6.19 4.15 -2.49
N ALA A 163 5.07 3.47 -2.28
CA ALA A 163 4.03 3.91 -1.37
C ALA A 163 4.02 3.01 -0.13
N VAL A 164 3.80 3.60 1.04
CA VAL A 164 3.70 2.89 2.32
C VAL A 164 2.37 3.23 2.95
N HIS A 165 1.62 2.21 3.34
CA HIS A 165 0.40 2.34 4.14
C HIS A 165 0.73 2.40 5.63
N ASP A 166 -0.23 2.83 6.42
CA ASP A 166 -0.09 2.92 7.88
C ASP A 166 1.05 3.82 8.38
N TYR A 167 1.33 4.91 7.62
CA TYR A 167 2.20 5.98 8.07
C TYR A 167 1.46 6.87 9.08
N ILE A 168 1.16 6.31 10.24
CA ILE A 168 0.37 6.92 11.33
C ILE A 168 1.02 6.71 12.68
N ALA A 169 0.68 7.55 13.66
CA ALA A 169 1.31 7.55 14.99
C ALA A 169 1.20 6.21 15.74
N ALA A 170 0.13 5.44 15.49
CA ALA A 170 0.00 4.10 16.08
C ALA A 170 1.03 3.11 15.57
N TRP A 171 1.47 3.31 14.34
CA TRP A 171 2.49 2.48 13.71
C TRP A 171 3.79 3.27 13.56
N SER A 172 4.32 3.76 14.68
CA SER A 172 5.54 4.59 14.74
C SER A 172 6.76 3.92 14.10
N GLY A 173 6.77 2.60 13.99
CA GLY A 173 7.81 1.85 13.27
C GLY A 173 7.79 2.14 11.77
N ASN A 174 6.61 2.25 11.14
CA ASN A 174 6.51 2.65 9.73
C ASN A 174 7.02 4.08 9.52
N ILE A 175 6.64 5.01 10.40
CA ILE A 175 7.15 6.38 10.34
C ILE A 175 8.68 6.39 10.42
N ALA A 176 9.26 5.71 11.41
CA ALA A 176 10.70 5.65 11.59
C ALA A 176 11.43 5.02 10.39
N ALA A 177 10.86 3.96 9.81
CA ALA A 177 11.42 3.28 8.63
C ALA A 177 11.42 4.19 7.39
N VAL A 178 10.28 4.83 7.10
CA VAL A 178 10.11 5.74 5.96
C VAL A 178 11.02 6.95 6.10
N ASP A 179 11.01 7.62 7.26
CA ASP A 179 11.83 8.82 7.51
C ASP A 179 13.33 8.52 7.40
N ARG A 180 13.77 7.40 7.96
CA ARG A 180 15.14 6.94 7.83
C ARG A 180 15.51 6.66 6.39
N PHE A 181 14.69 5.90 5.67
CA PHE A 181 14.92 5.54 4.27
C PHE A 181 14.99 6.79 3.38
N ALA A 182 14.04 7.70 3.52
CA ALA A 182 13.98 8.94 2.78
C ALA A 182 15.15 9.86 3.08
N SER A 183 15.50 10.04 4.36
CA SER A 183 16.62 10.88 4.80
C SER A 183 17.96 10.37 4.24
N GLU A 184 18.22 9.05 4.32
CA GLU A 184 19.47 8.46 3.81
C GLU A 184 19.65 8.63 2.29
N ARG A 185 18.56 8.85 1.55
CA ARG A 185 18.55 8.99 0.09
C ARG A 185 18.20 10.38 -0.41
N ALA A 186 17.94 11.31 0.51
CA ALA A 186 17.48 12.67 0.21
C ALA A 186 16.20 12.69 -0.66
N LEU A 187 15.27 11.76 -0.40
CA LEU A 187 14.00 11.67 -1.08
C LEU A 187 12.93 12.51 -0.36
N PRO A 188 12.07 13.22 -1.10
CA PRO A 188 10.89 13.81 -0.50
C PRO A 188 9.87 12.72 -0.14
N VAL A 189 9.19 12.88 1.00
CA VAL A 189 8.04 12.08 1.39
C VAL A 189 6.79 12.90 1.14
N GLU A 190 5.96 12.45 0.22
CA GLU A 190 4.66 13.08 -0.05
C GLU A 190 3.60 12.43 0.83
N THR A 191 2.83 13.25 1.54
CA THR A 191 1.71 12.83 2.38
C THR A 191 0.39 13.26 1.74
N PHE A 192 -0.67 12.47 1.92
CA PHE A 192 -2.00 12.77 1.42
C PHE A 192 -2.92 13.18 2.57
N VAL A 193 -3.78 14.17 2.33
CA VAL A 193 -4.66 14.72 3.37
C VAL A 193 -5.60 13.64 3.89
N HIS A 194 -5.58 13.42 5.21
CA HIS A 194 -6.40 12.43 5.91
C HIS A 194 -6.14 10.96 5.56
N SER A 195 -5.13 10.67 4.76
CA SER A 195 -4.72 9.30 4.43
C SER A 195 -3.56 8.84 5.29
N SER A 196 -3.47 7.54 5.48
CA SER A 196 -2.31 6.86 6.07
C SER A 196 -1.25 6.47 5.02
N VAL A 197 -1.50 6.74 3.74
CA VAL A 197 -0.57 6.46 2.65
C VAL A 197 0.42 7.60 2.47
N VAL A 198 1.68 7.25 2.24
CA VAL A 198 2.74 8.18 1.79
C VAL A 198 3.39 7.67 0.52
N LEU A 199 3.98 8.57 -0.26
CA LEU A 199 4.64 8.26 -1.53
C LEU A 199 6.06 8.83 -1.57
N MET A 200 6.99 8.05 -2.11
CA MET A 200 8.36 8.44 -2.44
C MET A 200 8.65 8.08 -3.91
N GLU A 201 9.17 9.02 -4.67
CA GLU A 201 9.70 8.77 -6.04
C GLU A 201 11.20 8.46 -5.91
N ILE A 202 11.65 7.32 -6.51
CA ILE A 202 13.01 6.79 -6.38
C ILE A 202 13.91 7.27 -7.54
#